data_1f1707cd132f6dfac1f9f84eb82e24b3
#
_entry.id   1f1707cd132f6dfac1f9f84eb82e24b3
#
_cell.length_a   1.000
_cell.length_b   1.000
_cell.length_c   1.000
_cell.angle_alpha   90.00
_cell.angle_beta   90.00
_cell.angle_gamma   90.00
#
_symmetry.space_group_name_H-M   'P 1'
#
loop_
_entity.id
_entity.type
_entity.pdbx_description
1 polymer ?
#
loop_
_entity_poly.entity_id
_entity_poly.type
_entity_poly.pdbx_seq_one_letter_code
_entity_poly.pdbx_strand_id
1 'polypeptide(L)'
;AQYAQEKAFTIHKRIYRQRTNADYESKYSLNFNAEKGAVFIVDEASMLSDSPGGGALFGSGSLLEDLVQYVRSGRDCRLVLVGDSAQLPPVGADCSPALDAASLARFGDVEYATMDDVVRQEAESGILFNATLVRCMLENGIHEIPHFEMGFPDIEAVEGGEFLDKLQDCYAR
;
A
#
# COMPACT_ATOMS: atom_id res chain seq x y z
N ALA A 1 7.30 7.97 -7.78
CA ALA A 1 8.59 7.70 -8.43
C ALA A 1 8.96 8.74 -9.48
N GLN A 2 7.97 9.44 -10.09
CA GLN A 2 8.23 10.39 -11.21
C GLN A 2 9.06 11.62 -10.80
N TYR A 3 9.04 11.99 -9.53
CA TYR A 3 9.76 13.13 -8.97
C TYR A 3 10.94 12.75 -8.06
N ALA A 4 11.13 11.46 -7.79
CA ALA A 4 12.26 11.01 -6.99
C ALA A 4 13.52 10.95 -7.86
N GLN A 5 14.60 11.56 -7.41
CA GLN A 5 15.93 11.46 -8.04
C GLN A 5 16.53 10.06 -7.87
N GLU A 6 16.05 9.32 -6.88
CA GLU A 6 16.49 7.97 -6.55
C GLU A 6 15.65 6.91 -7.25
N LYS A 7 16.29 5.78 -7.57
CA LYS A 7 15.64 4.66 -8.23
C LYS A 7 14.74 3.89 -7.26
N ALA A 8 13.44 3.78 -7.61
CA ALA A 8 12.51 2.94 -6.86
C ALA A 8 12.69 1.45 -7.18
N PHE A 9 12.47 0.61 -6.17
CA PHE A 9 12.53 -0.86 -6.25
C PHE A 9 11.27 -1.45 -5.61
N THR A 10 10.88 -2.65 -6.04
CA THR A 10 9.91 -3.41 -5.26
C THR A 10 10.56 -3.90 -3.96
N ILE A 11 9.78 -4.03 -2.89
CA ILE A 11 10.27 -4.50 -1.59
C ILE A 11 11.01 -5.82 -1.75
N HIS A 12 10.39 -6.81 -2.41
CA HIS A 12 10.97 -8.11 -2.62
C HIS A 12 12.36 -8.06 -3.28
N LYS A 13 12.50 -7.24 -4.32
CA LYS A 13 13.78 -7.09 -5.03
C LYS A 13 14.85 -6.45 -4.17
N ARG A 14 14.47 -5.60 -3.21
CA ARG A 14 15.40 -4.92 -2.33
C ARG A 14 15.85 -5.78 -1.17
N ILE A 15 14.92 -6.47 -0.51
CA ILE A 15 15.19 -7.13 0.77
C ILE A 15 15.53 -8.61 0.65
N TYR A 16 15.20 -9.27 -0.47
CA TYR A 16 15.49 -10.70 -0.64
C TYR A 16 16.58 -10.97 -1.66
N ARG A 17 17.28 -12.07 -1.44
CA ARG A 17 18.20 -12.68 -2.38
C ARG A 17 17.86 -14.15 -2.61
N GLN A 18 17.97 -14.59 -3.85
CA GLN A 18 17.79 -15.99 -4.19
C GLN A 18 18.96 -16.83 -3.63
N ARG A 19 18.64 -17.93 -3.00
CA ARG A 19 19.59 -18.99 -2.68
C ARG A 19 19.12 -20.26 -3.37
N THR A 20 20.00 -20.87 -4.14
CA THR A 20 19.76 -22.19 -4.74
C THR A 20 20.43 -23.22 -3.85
N ASN A 21 19.66 -24.16 -3.29
CA ASN A 21 20.20 -25.28 -2.54
C ASN A 21 20.64 -26.38 -3.52
N ALA A 22 21.42 -27.37 -3.01
CA ALA A 22 21.90 -28.51 -3.81
C ALA A 22 20.74 -29.33 -4.44
N ASP A 23 19.54 -29.25 -3.87
CA ASP A 23 18.33 -29.96 -4.34
C ASP A 23 17.50 -29.14 -5.36
N TYR A 24 18.06 -28.09 -5.97
CA TYR A 24 17.40 -27.20 -6.93
C TYR A 24 16.15 -26.47 -6.44
N GLU A 25 15.87 -26.48 -5.14
CA GLU A 25 14.82 -25.64 -4.56
C GLU A 25 15.32 -24.20 -4.40
N SER A 26 14.66 -23.27 -5.08
CA SER A 26 14.94 -21.84 -4.95
C SER A 26 14.21 -21.29 -3.74
N LYS A 27 14.96 -20.96 -2.69
CA LYS A 27 14.45 -20.20 -1.54
C LYS A 27 15.00 -18.78 -1.56
N TYR A 28 14.17 -17.84 -1.17
CA TYR A 28 14.56 -16.43 -1.04
C TYR A 28 14.83 -16.12 0.43
N SER A 29 16.07 -15.80 0.75
CA SER A 29 16.46 -15.40 2.09
C SER A 29 16.63 -13.90 2.20
N LEU A 30 16.43 -13.36 3.40
CA LEU A 30 16.65 -11.96 3.68
C LEU A 30 18.09 -11.57 3.31
N ASN A 31 18.21 -10.45 2.61
CA ASN A 31 19.49 -9.88 2.23
C ASN A 31 20.09 -9.09 3.42
N PHE A 32 21.37 -8.81 3.36
CA PHE A 32 22.03 -7.93 4.31
C PHE A 32 21.87 -6.48 3.87
N ASN A 33 21.51 -5.58 4.79
CA ASN A 33 21.44 -4.15 4.55
C ASN A 33 22.81 -3.50 4.90
N ALA A 34 23.52 -3.07 3.89
CA ALA A 34 24.82 -2.38 4.05
C ALA A 34 24.69 -0.87 4.18
N GLU A 35 23.47 -0.32 4.11
CA GLU A 35 23.24 1.14 4.17
C GLU A 35 23.51 1.70 5.56
N LYS A 36 23.87 2.99 5.57
CA LYS A 36 24.09 3.76 6.80
C LYS A 36 23.32 5.07 6.73
N GLY A 37 22.56 5.38 7.79
CA GLY A 37 21.76 6.60 7.87
C GLY A 37 20.67 6.72 6.79
N ALA A 38 20.31 5.63 6.14
CA ALA A 38 19.35 5.64 5.07
C ALA A 38 17.90 5.69 5.60
N VAL A 39 17.04 6.40 4.88
CA VAL A 39 15.60 6.40 5.10
C VAL A 39 14.96 5.56 4.00
N PHE A 40 14.33 4.46 4.40
CA PHE A 40 13.54 3.61 3.51
C PHE A 40 12.11 4.10 3.54
N ILE A 41 11.62 4.56 2.38
CA ILE A 41 10.23 5.00 2.22
C ILE A 41 9.50 3.92 1.43
N VAL A 42 8.45 3.37 2.00
CA VAL A 42 7.59 2.37 1.38
C VAL A 42 6.25 3.02 1.08
N ASP A 43 5.96 3.13 -0.19
CA ASP A 43 4.67 3.62 -0.70
C ASP A 43 3.69 2.45 -0.85
N GLU A 44 2.38 2.73 -0.77
CA GLU A 44 1.31 1.72 -0.82
C GLU A 44 1.46 0.63 0.26
N ALA A 45 1.85 1.04 1.47
CA ALA A 45 2.10 0.12 2.58
C ALA A 45 0.84 -0.60 3.08
N SER A 46 -0.36 -0.14 2.69
CA SER A 46 -1.64 -0.78 3.03
C SER A 46 -1.69 -2.27 2.65
N MET A 47 -0.96 -2.68 1.62
CA MET A 47 -0.95 -4.05 1.11
C MET A 47 0.11 -4.96 1.75
N LEU A 48 0.91 -4.46 2.70
CA LEU A 48 1.94 -5.27 3.36
C LEU A 48 1.32 -6.29 4.31
N SER A 49 1.49 -7.57 3.98
CA SER A 49 1.03 -8.66 4.82
C SER A 49 1.99 -8.93 5.98
N ASP A 50 1.38 -9.28 7.12
CA ASP A 50 2.05 -9.72 8.34
C ASP A 50 1.83 -11.21 8.62
N SER A 51 1.06 -11.86 7.80
CA SER A 51 0.78 -13.29 7.94
C SER A 51 1.73 -14.12 7.08
N PRO A 52 2.24 -15.25 7.58
CA PRO A 52 2.96 -16.20 6.76
C PRO A 52 2.02 -16.76 5.71
N GLY A 53 2.08 -16.23 4.50
CA GLY A 53 1.42 -16.81 3.34
C GLY A 53 1.92 -18.25 3.14
N GLY A 54 1.01 -19.18 2.87
CA GLY A 54 1.25 -20.60 2.83
C GLY A 54 2.52 -21.00 2.07
N GLY A 55 3.46 -21.59 2.80
CA GLY A 55 4.76 -22.03 2.30
C GLY A 55 5.75 -20.86 2.16
N ALA A 56 6.62 -20.66 3.12
CA ALA A 56 7.61 -19.58 3.14
C ALA A 56 8.64 -19.73 2.01
N LEU A 57 8.23 -19.31 0.80
CA LEU A 57 9.15 -19.16 -0.33
C LEU A 57 10.13 -17.99 -0.08
N PHE A 58 9.67 -16.98 0.65
CA PHE A 58 10.40 -15.75 0.98
C PHE A 58 10.58 -15.61 2.48
N GLY A 59 11.81 -15.47 2.94
CA GLY A 59 12.20 -15.11 4.29
C GLY A 59 11.46 -15.86 5.40
N SER A 60 10.86 -15.11 6.33
CA SER A 60 10.02 -15.63 7.42
C SER A 60 8.60 -15.99 6.97
N GLY A 61 8.17 -15.49 5.82
CA GLY A 61 6.79 -15.54 5.34
C GLY A 61 5.99 -14.28 5.68
N SER A 62 6.41 -13.45 6.63
CA SER A 62 5.85 -12.13 6.91
C SER A 62 6.66 -11.04 6.21
N LEU A 63 6.07 -10.43 5.19
CA LEU A 63 6.76 -9.37 4.43
C LEU A 63 7.05 -8.14 5.28
N LEU A 64 6.14 -7.77 6.17
CA LEU A 64 6.29 -6.64 7.08
C LEU A 64 7.44 -6.89 8.07
N GLU A 65 7.49 -8.08 8.68
CA GLU A 65 8.54 -8.43 9.63
C GLU A 65 9.91 -8.47 8.97
N ASP A 66 10.02 -9.11 7.81
CA ASP A 66 11.25 -9.18 7.03
C ASP A 66 11.74 -7.79 6.58
N LEU A 67 10.82 -6.90 6.21
CA LEU A 67 11.14 -5.53 5.86
C LEU A 67 11.73 -4.76 7.05
N VAL A 68 11.08 -4.84 8.21
CA VAL A 68 11.57 -4.19 9.45
C VAL A 68 12.93 -4.76 9.85
N GLN A 69 13.08 -6.09 9.80
CA GLN A 69 14.34 -6.73 10.10
C GLN A 69 15.46 -6.32 9.13
N TYR A 70 15.16 -6.24 7.83
CA TYR A 70 16.11 -5.77 6.84
C TYR A 70 16.57 -4.34 7.13
N VAL A 71 15.64 -3.41 7.35
CA VAL A 71 15.98 -2.00 7.62
C VAL A 71 16.84 -1.89 8.88
N ARG A 72 16.49 -2.61 9.96
CA ARG A 72 17.23 -2.62 11.23
C ARG A 72 18.58 -3.30 11.17
N SER A 73 18.81 -4.17 10.20
CA SER A 73 20.14 -4.77 10.00
C SER A 73 21.17 -3.77 9.43
N GLY A 74 20.72 -2.63 8.92
CA GLY A 74 21.56 -1.50 8.55
C GLY A 74 21.94 -0.64 9.76
N ARG A 75 22.86 0.29 9.55
CA ARG A 75 23.32 1.18 10.62
C ARG A 75 22.55 2.50 10.57
N ASP A 76 21.87 2.86 11.67
CA ASP A 76 21.13 4.12 11.83
C ASP A 76 20.10 4.35 10.70
N CYS A 77 19.51 3.25 10.18
CA CYS A 77 18.48 3.30 9.15
C CYS A 77 17.10 3.52 9.76
N ARG A 78 16.23 4.18 9.00
CA ARG A 78 14.84 4.46 9.39
C ARG A 78 13.88 3.90 8.34
N LEU A 79 12.67 3.55 8.77
CA LEU A 79 11.59 3.10 7.91
C LEU A 79 10.43 4.09 8.00
N VAL A 80 9.91 4.48 6.85
CA VAL A 80 8.69 5.28 6.72
C VAL A 80 7.70 4.46 5.89
N LEU A 81 6.55 4.17 6.46
CA LEU A 81 5.45 3.47 5.80
C LEU A 81 4.40 4.51 5.41
N VAL A 82 4.10 4.60 4.12
CA VAL A 82 3.12 5.53 3.56
C VAL A 82 2.02 4.73 2.90
N GLY A 83 0.78 5.02 3.20
CA GLY A 83 -0.36 4.31 2.62
C GLY A 83 -1.68 4.92 3.06
N ASP A 84 -2.76 4.33 2.60
CA ASP A 84 -4.12 4.77 2.90
C ASP A 84 -4.88 3.61 3.55
N SER A 85 -5.33 3.80 4.78
CA SER A 85 -6.10 2.80 5.54
C SER A 85 -7.50 2.54 4.97
N ALA A 86 -8.01 3.42 4.09
CA ALA A 86 -9.26 3.22 3.39
C ALA A 86 -9.09 2.39 2.09
N GLN A 87 -7.85 2.12 1.66
CA GLN A 87 -7.57 1.20 0.56
C GLN A 87 -7.61 -0.26 1.03
N LEU A 88 -7.60 -1.18 0.05
CA LEU A 88 -7.68 -2.61 0.33
C LEU A 88 -6.53 -3.08 1.22
N PRO A 89 -6.83 -3.80 2.31
CA PRO A 89 -5.83 -4.45 3.14
C PRO A 89 -5.22 -5.68 2.42
N PRO A 90 -4.21 -6.32 3.00
CA PRO A 90 -3.67 -7.56 2.48
C PRO A 90 -4.75 -8.65 2.38
N VAL A 91 -4.62 -9.55 1.42
CA VAL A 91 -5.56 -10.65 1.22
C VAL A 91 -5.69 -11.48 2.50
N GLY A 92 -6.93 -11.63 2.98
CA GLY A 92 -7.26 -12.38 4.20
C GLY A 92 -7.06 -11.60 5.51
N ALA A 93 -6.86 -10.28 5.44
CA ALA A 93 -6.81 -9.39 6.59
C ALA A 93 -7.94 -8.36 6.54
N ASP A 94 -8.48 -8.00 7.70
CA ASP A 94 -9.55 -6.98 7.84
C ASP A 94 -8.99 -5.56 7.90
N CYS A 95 -7.70 -5.42 8.21
CA CYS A 95 -7.01 -4.13 8.28
C CYS A 95 -5.56 -4.27 7.80
N SER A 96 -4.90 -3.13 7.53
CA SER A 96 -3.48 -3.10 7.15
C SER A 96 -2.58 -3.10 8.39
N PRO A 97 -1.85 -4.18 8.68
CA PRO A 97 -0.95 -4.22 9.84
C PRO A 97 0.21 -3.22 9.73
N ALA A 98 0.56 -2.81 8.52
CA ALA A 98 1.63 -1.84 8.28
C ALA A 98 1.21 -0.38 8.52
N LEU A 99 -0.08 -0.10 8.64
CA LEU A 99 -0.63 1.23 8.92
C LEU A 99 -1.32 1.30 10.29
N ASP A 100 -1.34 0.18 11.03
CA ASP A 100 -1.92 0.12 12.37
C ASP A 100 -0.83 0.27 13.45
N ALA A 101 -0.95 1.35 14.24
CA ALA A 101 0.01 1.66 15.29
C ALA A 101 0.15 0.54 16.35
N ALA A 102 -0.96 -0.15 16.68
CA ALA A 102 -0.94 -1.25 17.64
C ALA A 102 -0.16 -2.46 17.12
N SER A 103 -0.35 -2.80 15.84
CA SER A 103 0.40 -3.85 15.15
C SER A 103 1.89 -3.52 15.05
N LEU A 104 2.23 -2.26 14.81
CA LEU A 104 3.61 -1.81 14.67
C LEU A 104 4.34 -1.65 16.01
N ALA A 105 3.63 -1.45 17.13
CA ALA A 105 4.22 -1.25 18.47
C ALA A 105 5.18 -2.38 18.89
N ARG A 106 4.97 -3.61 18.42
CA ARG A 106 5.88 -4.73 18.66
C ARG A 106 7.28 -4.54 18.07
N PHE A 107 7.39 -3.66 17.09
CA PHE A 107 8.67 -3.32 16.49
C PHE A 107 9.39 -2.15 17.19
N GLY A 108 8.82 -1.55 18.23
CA GLY A 108 9.37 -0.46 19.03
C GLY A 108 8.61 0.85 18.87
N ASP A 109 9.29 1.97 19.11
CA ASP A 109 8.67 3.28 19.05
C ASP A 109 8.26 3.62 17.60
N VAL A 110 6.99 3.99 17.45
CA VAL A 110 6.38 4.35 16.18
C VAL A 110 5.78 5.75 16.29
N GLU A 111 6.19 6.63 15.40
CA GLU A 111 5.55 7.93 15.20
C GLU A 111 4.49 7.79 14.12
N TYR A 112 3.33 8.37 14.34
CA TYR A 112 2.20 8.34 13.40
C TYR A 112 1.78 9.76 13.02
N ALA A 113 1.55 9.97 11.73
CA ALA A 113 1.04 11.22 11.20
C ALA A 113 -0.01 10.96 10.11
N THR A 114 -1.07 11.74 10.11
CA THR A 114 -2.12 11.71 9.08
C THR A 114 -1.98 12.93 8.18
N MET A 115 -2.21 12.73 6.88
CA MET A 115 -2.29 13.79 5.89
C MET A 115 -3.73 13.87 5.41
N ASP A 116 -4.43 14.95 5.78
CA ASP A 116 -5.87 15.10 5.53
C ASP A 116 -6.16 16.00 4.32
N ASP A 117 -5.18 16.79 3.86
CA ASP A 117 -5.35 17.68 2.74
C ASP A 117 -5.29 16.96 1.38
N VAL A 118 -6.34 17.08 0.58
CA VAL A 118 -6.40 16.50 -0.78
C VAL A 118 -5.88 17.52 -1.79
N VAL A 119 -4.72 17.22 -2.39
CA VAL A 119 -4.04 18.14 -3.33
C VAL A 119 -4.24 17.74 -4.80
N ARG A 120 -4.62 16.49 -5.08
CA ARG A 120 -4.67 15.94 -6.46
C ARG A 120 -5.95 16.22 -7.22
N GLN A 121 -7.01 16.60 -6.53
CA GLN A 121 -8.34 16.80 -7.11
C GLN A 121 -8.75 18.27 -6.99
N GLU A 122 -9.52 18.77 -7.98
CA GLU A 122 -10.12 20.09 -7.90
C GLU A 122 -11.22 20.11 -6.83
N ALA A 123 -11.42 21.25 -6.20
CA ALA A 123 -12.41 21.42 -5.11
C ALA A 123 -13.86 21.10 -5.54
N GLU A 124 -14.15 21.20 -6.85
CA GLU A 124 -15.48 20.91 -7.44
C GLU A 124 -15.57 19.50 -8.05
N SER A 125 -14.63 18.60 -7.73
CA SER A 125 -14.64 17.23 -8.25
C SER A 125 -15.68 16.36 -7.54
N GLY A 126 -16.59 15.81 -8.31
CA GLY A 126 -17.56 14.82 -7.83
C GLY A 126 -16.90 13.50 -7.43
N ILE A 127 -15.80 13.13 -8.07
CA ILE A 127 -14.97 11.98 -7.68
C ILE A 127 -14.46 12.17 -6.25
N LEU A 128 -13.90 13.35 -5.94
CA LEU A 128 -13.42 13.67 -4.60
C LEU A 128 -14.57 13.68 -3.58
N PHE A 129 -15.70 14.32 -3.94
CA PHE A 129 -16.88 14.36 -3.06
C PHE A 129 -17.35 12.96 -2.68
N ASN A 130 -17.57 12.10 -3.66
CA ASN A 130 -18.06 10.74 -3.43
C ASN A 130 -17.02 9.86 -2.72
N ALA A 131 -15.73 10.01 -3.03
CA ALA A 131 -14.67 9.30 -2.32
C ALA A 131 -14.61 9.70 -0.85
N THR A 132 -14.75 11.00 -0.55
CA THR A 132 -14.80 11.51 0.83
C THR A 132 -16.03 10.99 1.57
N LEU A 133 -17.19 10.93 0.91
CA LEU A 133 -18.41 10.33 1.47
C LEU A 133 -18.16 8.88 1.91
N VAL A 134 -17.61 8.06 1.01
CA VAL A 134 -17.30 6.66 1.34
C VAL A 134 -16.28 6.55 2.48
N ARG A 135 -15.26 7.38 2.50
CA ARG A 135 -14.28 7.44 3.59
C ARG A 135 -14.94 7.75 4.93
N CYS A 136 -15.78 8.78 4.98
CA CYS A 136 -16.54 9.12 6.19
C CYS A 136 -17.44 7.97 6.66
N MET A 137 -18.07 7.25 5.72
CA MET A 137 -18.87 6.07 6.08
C MET A 137 -18.00 4.97 6.72
N LEU A 138 -16.84 4.68 6.16
CA LEU A 138 -15.90 3.69 6.70
C LEU A 138 -15.40 4.08 8.09
N GLU A 139 -15.00 5.34 8.28
CA GLU A 139 -14.51 5.87 9.58
C GLU A 139 -15.57 5.82 10.68
N ASN A 140 -16.85 5.99 10.33
CA ASN A 140 -17.97 5.93 11.28
C ASN A 140 -18.63 4.55 11.37
N GLY A 141 -18.09 3.52 10.71
CA GLY A 141 -18.63 2.17 10.73
C GLY A 141 -20.03 2.05 10.10
N ILE A 142 -20.35 2.89 9.13
CA ILE A 142 -21.63 2.87 8.42
C ILE A 142 -21.54 1.84 7.30
N HIS A 143 -22.33 0.78 7.40
CA HIS A 143 -22.34 -0.36 6.45
C HIS A 143 -23.53 -0.30 5.48
N GLU A 144 -23.99 0.88 5.12
CA GLU A 144 -25.03 1.09 4.13
C GLU A 144 -24.43 1.25 2.73
N ILE A 145 -25.27 1.02 1.69
CA ILE A 145 -24.86 1.27 0.32
C ILE A 145 -24.76 2.80 0.12
N PRO A 146 -23.59 3.33 -0.29
CA PRO A 146 -23.46 4.77 -0.48
C PRO A 146 -24.33 5.28 -1.62
N HIS A 147 -25.00 6.40 -1.39
CA HIS A 147 -25.69 7.14 -2.43
C HIS A 147 -24.71 8.15 -3.04
N PHE A 148 -24.25 7.86 -4.26
CA PHE A 148 -23.34 8.75 -4.96
C PHE A 148 -24.06 9.97 -5.53
N GLU A 149 -23.48 11.12 -5.33
CA GLU A 149 -23.92 12.36 -5.95
C GLU A 149 -23.40 12.42 -7.40
N MET A 150 -24.34 12.48 -8.36
CA MET A 150 -24.04 12.38 -9.79
C MET A 150 -24.07 13.75 -10.50
N GLY A 151 -24.38 14.84 -9.80
CA GLY A 151 -24.56 16.17 -10.35
C GLY A 151 -23.26 16.92 -10.71
N PHE A 152 -22.14 16.22 -10.78
CA PHE A 152 -20.84 16.82 -11.05
C PHE A 152 -20.40 16.64 -12.52
N PRO A 153 -19.62 17.58 -13.09
CA PRO A 153 -19.20 17.52 -14.49
C PRO A 153 -18.20 16.40 -14.81
N ASP A 154 -17.53 15.87 -13.82
CA ASP A 154 -16.54 14.78 -13.91
C ASP A 154 -17.15 13.39 -13.65
N ILE A 155 -18.48 13.31 -13.47
CA ILE A 155 -19.21 12.06 -13.27
C ILE A 155 -20.27 11.91 -14.36
N GLU A 156 -20.26 10.78 -15.04
CA GLU A 156 -21.26 10.40 -16.04
C GLU A 156 -21.87 9.05 -15.68
N ALA A 157 -23.21 9.00 -15.60
CA ALA A 157 -23.93 7.75 -15.49
C ALA A 157 -24.04 7.10 -16.87
N VAL A 158 -23.62 5.84 -16.97
CA VAL A 158 -23.64 5.08 -18.22
C VAL A 158 -24.49 3.81 -18.04
N GLU A 159 -25.40 3.55 -18.96
CA GLU A 159 -26.13 2.30 -18.96
C GLU A 159 -25.22 1.12 -19.33
N GLY A 160 -25.49 -0.07 -18.75
CA GLY A 160 -24.61 -1.24 -18.92
C GLY A 160 -24.33 -1.64 -20.36
N GLY A 161 -25.26 -1.38 -21.31
CA GLY A 161 -25.09 -1.63 -22.74
C GLY A 161 -24.11 -0.68 -23.44
N GLU A 162 -23.92 0.52 -22.90
CA GLU A 162 -23.05 1.58 -23.49
C GLU A 162 -21.64 1.62 -22.85
N PHE A 163 -21.43 0.87 -21.78
CA PHE A 163 -20.20 0.96 -20.99
C PHE A 163 -18.95 0.69 -21.81
N LEU A 164 -18.95 -0.33 -22.67
CA LEU A 164 -17.79 -0.68 -23.47
C LEU A 164 -17.47 0.38 -24.53
N ASP A 165 -18.49 0.96 -25.16
CA ASP A 165 -18.33 2.00 -26.16
C ASP A 165 -17.74 3.26 -25.52
N LYS A 166 -18.27 3.66 -24.36
CA LYS A 166 -17.72 4.78 -23.56
C LYS A 166 -16.30 4.55 -23.12
N LEU A 167 -15.98 3.33 -22.69
CA LEU A 167 -14.60 2.98 -22.30
C LEU A 167 -13.64 3.08 -23.48
N GLN A 168 -14.05 2.63 -24.69
CA GLN A 168 -13.25 2.76 -25.91
C GLN A 168 -13.02 4.23 -26.29
N ASP A 169 -14.06 5.07 -26.18
CA ASP A 169 -13.94 6.51 -26.43
C ASP A 169 -12.96 7.20 -25.47
N CYS A 170 -12.93 6.77 -24.22
CA CYS A 170 -11.95 7.29 -23.24
C CYS A 170 -10.52 6.89 -23.58
N TYR A 171 -10.30 5.71 -24.15
CA TYR A 171 -8.97 5.25 -24.60
C TYR A 171 -8.50 5.93 -25.90
N ALA A 172 -9.43 6.41 -26.73
CA ALA A 172 -9.13 7.05 -28.03
C ALA A 172 -8.75 8.54 -27.91
N ARG A 173 -8.97 9.13 -26.73
CA ARG A 173 -8.61 10.54 -26.42
C ARG A 173 -7.21 10.64 -25.82
#